data_ba55ade648a95d9310279ae6912ef0c0
#
_entry.id   ba55ade648a95d9310279ae6912ef0c0
#
_cell.length_a   1.000
_cell.length_b   1.000
_cell.length_c   1.000
_cell.angle_alpha   90.00
_cell.angle_beta   90.00
_cell.angle_gamma   90.00
#
_symmetry.space_group_name_H-M   'P 1'
#
loop_
_entity.id
_entity.type
_entity.pdbx_description
1 polymer ?
#
loop_
_entity_poly.entity_id
_entity_poly.type
_entity_poly.pdbx_seq_one_letter_code
_entity_poly.pdbx_strand_id
1 'polypeptide(L)'
;MSRTTDIALTAIAPAIWGSSYIVTTQFLPAHSPFVVALLRALPAGLLLMLLVRQLPPRAWIGRLLILGALNFAVFWSLLFVAAYRLPGGVAATVGAVQPLIVVFLSAVALGTQIRLGAVLSALAGIVGVALLLLGPDARLDWIGVLAGLGGALSMAVGVVLTRKWRPDVPLVTFTAWQLTAGGLLMMPVAWLAAPDWPGLSLINLAALAWLSLIGGALTYVLWFRGLARIEPAAVSLLGILSPLTAVILGWLALGESLSPVQGLGAIIVLGAVWIGQRPSGAPRRLRFAQPRCGAKAATTRS
;
A
#
# COMPACT_ATOMS: atom_id res chain seq x y z
N MET A 1 -4.91 22.01 -4.06
CA MET A 1 -4.35 21.61 -2.74
C MET A 1 -2.84 21.52 -2.88
N SER A 2 -2.10 21.85 -1.83
CA SER A 2 -0.63 21.76 -1.86
C SER A 2 -0.15 20.31 -1.84
N ARG A 3 1.09 20.08 -2.32
CA ARG A 3 1.74 18.75 -2.25
C ARG A 3 1.82 18.23 -0.81
N THR A 4 2.09 19.12 0.14
CA THR A 4 2.12 18.76 1.58
C THR A 4 0.78 18.25 2.07
N THR A 5 -0.33 18.86 1.67
CA THR A 5 -1.68 18.39 2.00
C THR A 5 -1.95 17.01 1.40
N ASP A 6 -1.52 16.77 0.15
CA ASP A 6 -1.69 15.46 -0.48
C ASP A 6 -0.89 14.37 0.23
N ILE A 7 0.35 14.67 0.66
CA ILE A 7 1.18 13.76 1.46
C ILE A 7 0.52 13.47 2.82
N ALA A 8 0.09 14.50 3.55
CA ALA A 8 -0.52 14.35 4.86
C ALA A 8 -1.80 13.49 4.80
N LEU A 9 -2.70 13.78 3.85
CA LEU A 9 -3.92 12.99 3.66
C LEU A 9 -3.62 11.54 3.27
N THR A 10 -2.57 11.31 2.47
CA THR A 10 -2.17 9.95 2.09
C THR A 10 -1.57 9.19 3.27
N ALA A 11 -0.79 9.85 4.12
CA ALA A 11 -0.17 9.27 5.31
C ALA A 11 -1.19 8.80 6.37
N ILE A 12 -2.39 9.38 6.39
CA ILE A 12 -3.49 8.91 7.26
C ILE A 12 -3.83 7.45 6.98
N ALA A 13 -3.79 7.01 5.72
CA ALA A 13 -4.13 5.62 5.37
C ALA A 13 -3.20 4.60 6.05
N PRO A 14 -1.86 4.62 5.89
CA PRO A 14 -0.99 3.68 6.57
C PRO A 14 -0.98 3.88 8.10
N ALA A 15 -1.19 5.09 8.63
CA ALA A 15 -1.36 5.28 10.06
C ALA A 15 -2.58 4.53 10.60
N ILE A 16 -3.72 4.61 9.92
CA ILE A 16 -4.92 3.83 10.29
C ILE A 16 -4.68 2.32 10.10
N TRP A 17 -3.97 1.90 9.04
CA TRP A 17 -3.66 0.48 8.83
C TRP A 17 -2.85 -0.12 9.99
N GLY A 18 -2.02 0.66 10.67
CA GLY A 18 -1.33 0.22 11.89
C GLY A 18 -2.28 -0.20 13.01
N SER A 19 -3.47 0.42 13.11
CA SER A 19 -4.48 0.02 14.08
C SER A 19 -5.13 -1.34 13.76
N SER A 20 -5.04 -1.81 12.52
CA SER A 20 -5.64 -3.09 12.12
C SER A 20 -5.07 -4.25 12.94
N TYR A 21 -3.79 -4.17 13.31
CA TYR A 21 -3.14 -5.23 14.10
C TYR A 21 -3.80 -5.39 15.47
N ILE A 22 -3.90 -4.30 16.24
CA ILE A 22 -4.52 -4.34 17.58
C ILE A 22 -6.01 -4.70 17.49
N VAL A 23 -6.74 -4.17 16.49
CA VAL A 23 -8.16 -4.50 16.30
C VAL A 23 -8.33 -5.99 16.00
N THR A 24 -7.50 -6.57 15.15
CA THR A 24 -7.59 -8.00 14.80
C THR A 24 -7.22 -8.90 15.97
N THR A 25 -6.13 -8.60 16.67
CA THR A 25 -5.62 -9.46 17.75
C THR A 25 -6.49 -9.38 19.01
N GLN A 26 -7.03 -8.21 19.34
CA GLN A 26 -7.82 -8.03 20.58
C GLN A 26 -9.30 -8.36 20.41
N PHE A 27 -9.86 -8.10 19.23
CA PHE A 27 -11.31 -8.20 19.02
C PHE A 27 -11.74 -9.30 18.03
N LEU A 28 -10.81 -9.91 17.30
CA LEU A 28 -11.09 -10.96 16.32
C LEU A 28 -10.13 -12.18 16.42
N PRO A 29 -9.65 -12.58 17.63
CA PRO A 29 -8.60 -13.58 17.75
C PRO A 29 -8.98 -14.98 17.24
N ALA A 30 -10.27 -15.33 17.29
CA ALA A 30 -10.79 -16.64 16.85
C ALA A 30 -11.17 -16.70 15.37
N HIS A 31 -11.02 -15.57 14.63
CA HIS A 31 -11.47 -15.50 13.25
C HIS A 31 -10.32 -15.77 12.28
N SER A 32 -10.64 -16.54 11.21
CA SER A 32 -9.68 -16.74 10.12
C SER A 32 -9.25 -15.41 9.51
N PRO A 33 -7.94 -15.16 9.33
CA PRO A 33 -7.44 -13.95 8.70
C PRO A 33 -8.00 -13.72 7.29
N PHE A 34 -8.28 -14.79 6.54
CA PHE A 34 -8.86 -14.69 5.20
C PHE A 34 -10.32 -14.22 5.24
N VAL A 35 -11.08 -14.65 6.25
CA VAL A 35 -12.45 -14.15 6.50
C VAL A 35 -12.40 -12.68 6.90
N VAL A 36 -11.50 -12.29 7.79
CA VAL A 36 -11.31 -10.89 8.19
C VAL A 36 -10.92 -10.03 6.97
N ALA A 37 -10.03 -10.52 6.11
CA ALA A 37 -9.63 -9.83 4.88
C ALA A 37 -10.81 -9.66 3.90
N LEU A 38 -11.62 -10.71 3.71
CA LEU A 38 -12.84 -10.65 2.90
C LEU A 38 -13.81 -9.61 3.44
N LEU A 39 -14.13 -9.68 4.75
CA LEU A 39 -15.07 -8.78 5.41
C LEU A 39 -14.53 -7.34 5.55
N ARG A 40 -13.23 -7.15 5.42
CA ARG A 40 -12.62 -5.82 5.31
C ARG A 40 -12.79 -5.22 3.91
N ALA A 41 -12.63 -6.02 2.84
CA ALA A 41 -12.64 -5.53 1.47
C ALA A 41 -14.04 -5.45 0.86
N LEU A 42 -14.79 -6.55 0.90
CA LEU A 42 -16.04 -6.67 0.16
C LEU A 42 -17.13 -5.70 0.64
N PRO A 43 -17.43 -5.58 1.94
CA PRO A 43 -18.42 -4.61 2.41
C PRO A 43 -18.02 -3.18 2.11
N ALA A 44 -16.72 -2.83 2.27
CA ALA A 44 -16.20 -1.51 1.92
C ALA A 44 -16.37 -1.21 0.42
N GLY A 45 -16.03 -2.18 -0.44
CA GLY A 45 -16.20 -2.06 -1.88
C GLY A 45 -17.66 -1.90 -2.28
N LEU A 46 -18.55 -2.75 -1.77
CA LEU A 46 -19.98 -2.70 -2.04
C LEU A 46 -20.62 -1.40 -1.54
N LEU A 47 -20.24 -0.93 -0.34
CA LEU A 47 -20.71 0.36 0.16
C LEU A 47 -20.32 1.50 -0.77
N LEU A 48 -19.05 1.56 -1.17
CA LEU A 48 -18.58 2.58 -2.12
C LEU A 48 -19.30 2.44 -3.48
N MET A 49 -19.55 1.21 -3.96
CA MET A 49 -20.33 0.98 -5.19
C MET A 49 -21.76 1.52 -5.08
N LEU A 50 -22.42 1.32 -3.94
CA LEU A 50 -23.76 1.85 -3.67
C LEU A 50 -23.78 3.38 -3.65
N LEU A 51 -22.71 3.99 -3.12
CA LEU A 51 -22.57 5.45 -3.07
C LEU A 51 -22.30 6.06 -4.45
N VAL A 52 -21.41 5.46 -5.23
CA VAL A 52 -21.06 6.01 -6.55
C VAL A 52 -22.06 5.63 -7.65
N ARG A 53 -22.81 4.54 -7.46
CA ARG A 53 -23.84 4.04 -8.38
C ARG A 53 -23.36 3.91 -9.85
N GLN A 54 -22.09 3.60 -10.03
CA GLN A 54 -21.45 3.51 -11.34
C GLN A 54 -20.73 2.17 -11.49
N LEU A 55 -21.27 1.30 -12.34
CA LEU A 55 -20.66 0.00 -12.66
C LEU A 55 -19.46 0.20 -13.62
N PRO A 56 -18.46 -0.70 -13.55
CA PRO A 56 -17.34 -0.65 -14.49
C PRO A 56 -17.80 -1.05 -15.90
N PRO A 57 -17.30 -0.35 -16.93
CA PRO A 57 -17.49 -0.79 -18.31
C PRO A 57 -16.88 -2.19 -18.53
N ARG A 58 -17.48 -3.00 -19.40
CA ARG A 58 -16.99 -4.36 -19.71
C ARG A 58 -15.51 -4.41 -20.07
N ALA A 59 -15.01 -3.42 -20.81
CA ALA A 59 -13.61 -3.31 -21.17
C ALA A 59 -12.63 -3.14 -19.98
N TRP A 60 -13.15 -2.75 -18.82
CA TRP A 60 -12.35 -2.56 -17.59
C TRP A 60 -12.34 -3.77 -16.67
N ILE A 61 -13.26 -4.72 -16.83
CA ILE A 61 -13.40 -5.86 -15.91
C ILE A 61 -12.09 -6.62 -15.75
N GLY A 62 -11.39 -6.97 -16.84
CA GLY A 62 -10.12 -7.69 -16.78
C GLY A 62 -9.04 -6.91 -16.02
N ARG A 63 -8.91 -5.58 -16.25
CA ARG A 63 -7.97 -4.73 -15.52
C ARG A 63 -8.32 -4.64 -14.04
N LEU A 64 -9.60 -4.55 -13.70
CA LEU A 64 -10.07 -4.48 -12.33
C LEU A 64 -9.85 -5.80 -11.58
N LEU A 65 -10.03 -6.94 -12.22
CA LEU A 65 -9.71 -8.24 -11.64
C LEU A 65 -8.20 -8.35 -11.37
N ILE A 66 -7.34 -7.90 -12.29
CA ILE A 66 -5.89 -7.87 -12.08
C ILE A 66 -5.53 -6.92 -10.92
N LEU A 67 -6.09 -5.72 -10.88
CA LEU A 67 -5.82 -4.76 -9.80
C LEU A 67 -6.39 -5.25 -8.46
N GLY A 68 -7.58 -5.83 -8.45
CA GLY A 68 -8.19 -6.44 -7.28
C GLY A 68 -7.38 -7.62 -6.75
N ALA A 69 -6.87 -8.47 -7.65
CA ALA A 69 -5.97 -9.55 -7.28
C ALA A 69 -4.68 -9.02 -6.66
N LEU A 70 -3.99 -8.11 -7.35
CA LEU A 70 -2.66 -7.63 -6.94
C LEU A 70 -2.68 -6.77 -5.68
N ASN A 71 -3.63 -5.85 -5.57
CA ASN A 71 -3.70 -4.92 -4.44
C ASN A 71 -4.38 -5.54 -3.20
N PHE A 72 -5.15 -6.62 -3.36
CA PHE A 72 -5.94 -7.19 -2.27
C PHE A 72 -5.82 -8.71 -2.17
N ALA A 73 -6.37 -9.48 -3.11
CA ALA A 73 -6.51 -10.92 -2.91
C ALA A 73 -5.17 -11.66 -2.80
N VAL A 74 -4.28 -11.49 -3.77
CA VAL A 74 -2.95 -12.13 -3.76
C VAL A 74 -2.08 -11.53 -2.66
N PHE A 75 -2.05 -10.20 -2.57
CA PHE A 75 -1.26 -9.48 -1.57
C PHE A 75 -1.61 -9.95 -0.15
N TRP A 76 -2.87 -9.92 0.24
CA TRP A 76 -3.27 -10.30 1.60
C TRP A 76 -3.12 -11.80 1.87
N SER A 77 -3.42 -12.66 0.88
CA SER A 77 -3.20 -14.10 1.02
C SER A 77 -1.73 -14.41 1.30
N LEU A 78 -0.80 -13.82 0.55
CA LEU A 78 0.63 -14.00 0.75
C LEU A 78 1.12 -13.34 2.04
N LEU A 79 0.58 -12.18 2.40
CA LEU A 79 0.86 -11.52 3.67
C LEU A 79 0.49 -12.41 4.86
N PHE A 80 -0.66 -13.08 4.80
CA PHE A 80 -1.09 -14.00 5.86
C PHE A 80 -0.26 -15.26 5.91
N VAL A 81 0.10 -15.83 4.76
CA VAL A 81 1.06 -16.96 4.74
C VAL A 81 2.38 -16.57 5.40
N ALA A 82 2.90 -15.36 5.11
CA ALA A 82 4.10 -14.85 5.76
C ALA A 82 3.89 -14.65 7.26
N ALA A 83 2.77 -14.08 7.68
CA ALA A 83 2.46 -13.78 9.08
C ALA A 83 2.30 -15.06 9.94
N TYR A 84 1.84 -16.16 9.37
CA TYR A 84 1.74 -17.45 10.10
C TYR A 84 3.06 -18.20 10.19
N ARG A 85 4.01 -17.95 9.30
CA ARG A 85 5.29 -18.67 9.23
C ARG A 85 6.45 -17.88 9.80
N LEU A 86 6.34 -16.59 9.89
CA LEU A 86 7.39 -15.70 10.41
C LEU A 86 6.92 -15.00 11.68
N PRO A 87 7.81 -14.73 12.63
CA PRO A 87 7.53 -13.75 13.67
C PRO A 87 7.05 -12.44 13.03
N GLY A 88 6.04 -11.78 13.62
CA GLY A 88 5.39 -10.62 13.05
C GLY A 88 6.35 -9.50 12.61
N GLY A 89 7.41 -9.27 13.40
CA GLY A 89 8.46 -8.32 13.05
C GLY A 89 9.25 -8.69 11.78
N VAL A 90 9.54 -9.98 11.58
CA VAL A 90 10.23 -10.47 10.38
C VAL A 90 9.34 -10.31 9.15
N ALA A 91 8.05 -10.69 9.25
CA ALA A 91 7.09 -10.54 8.15
C ALA A 91 6.94 -9.07 7.72
N ALA A 92 6.84 -8.13 8.67
CA ALA A 92 6.74 -6.70 8.39
C ALA A 92 8.03 -6.12 7.78
N THR A 93 9.21 -6.59 8.25
CA THR A 93 10.51 -6.19 7.67
C THR A 93 10.65 -6.64 6.22
N VAL A 94 10.26 -7.87 5.92
CA VAL A 94 10.23 -8.38 4.53
C VAL A 94 9.27 -7.55 3.67
N GLY A 95 8.09 -7.19 4.19
CA GLY A 95 7.13 -6.32 3.52
C GLY A 95 7.66 -4.90 3.24
N ALA A 96 8.54 -4.39 4.11
CA ALA A 96 9.14 -3.06 3.95
C ALA A 96 10.07 -2.92 2.72
N VAL A 97 10.35 -4.00 2.01
CA VAL A 97 11.05 -3.99 0.70
C VAL A 97 10.17 -3.41 -0.42
N GLN A 98 8.85 -3.41 -0.27
CA GLN A 98 7.89 -2.95 -1.29
C GLN A 98 8.22 -1.57 -1.89
N PRO A 99 8.54 -0.51 -1.14
CA PRO A 99 8.87 0.80 -1.72
C PRO A 99 10.08 0.75 -2.67
N LEU A 100 11.07 -0.09 -2.35
CA LEU A 100 12.24 -0.27 -3.22
C LEU A 100 11.83 -0.90 -4.55
N ILE A 101 10.99 -1.94 -4.52
CA ILE A 101 10.44 -2.57 -5.73
C ILE A 101 9.65 -1.54 -6.56
N VAL A 102 8.84 -0.69 -5.91
CA VAL A 102 8.05 0.35 -6.60
C VAL A 102 8.94 1.38 -7.29
N VAL A 103 10.09 1.75 -6.72
CA VAL A 103 11.06 2.67 -7.37
C VAL A 103 11.47 2.12 -8.74
N PHE A 104 11.90 0.85 -8.80
CA PHE A 104 12.38 0.23 -10.05
C PHE A 104 11.22 -0.05 -11.02
N LEU A 105 10.10 -0.59 -10.54
CA LEU A 105 8.93 -0.84 -11.39
C LEU A 105 8.36 0.44 -11.99
N SER A 106 8.34 1.54 -11.23
CA SER A 106 7.87 2.84 -11.72
C SER A 106 8.80 3.39 -12.83
N ALA A 107 10.11 3.16 -12.73
CA ALA A 107 11.04 3.54 -13.78
C ALA A 107 10.74 2.79 -15.08
N VAL A 108 10.53 1.47 -15.01
CA VAL A 108 10.26 0.64 -16.18
C VAL A 108 8.85 0.87 -16.75
N ALA A 109 7.83 0.92 -15.91
CA ALA A 109 6.43 0.93 -16.35
C ALA A 109 5.86 2.32 -16.63
N LEU A 110 6.40 3.37 -15.97
CA LEU A 110 5.93 4.75 -16.03
C LEU A 110 6.98 5.71 -16.59
N GLY A 111 8.21 5.25 -16.86
CA GLY A 111 9.30 6.11 -17.32
C GLY A 111 9.81 7.11 -16.27
N THR A 112 9.56 6.86 -14.99
CA THR A 112 10.05 7.74 -13.91
C THR A 112 11.57 7.55 -13.71
N GLN A 113 12.27 8.63 -13.37
CA GLN A 113 13.70 8.52 -13.10
C GLN A 113 13.96 7.85 -11.73
N ILE A 114 14.90 6.92 -11.68
CA ILE A 114 15.38 6.35 -10.42
C ILE A 114 16.23 7.43 -9.74
N ARG A 115 15.82 7.82 -8.53
CA ARG A 115 16.52 8.82 -7.73
C ARG A 115 17.27 8.14 -6.59
N LEU A 116 18.51 8.49 -6.42
CA LEU A 116 19.32 8.00 -5.31
C LEU A 116 18.63 8.25 -3.95
N GLY A 117 18.03 9.44 -3.76
CA GLY A 117 17.28 9.75 -2.54
C GLY A 117 16.10 8.83 -2.29
N ALA A 118 15.36 8.41 -3.32
CA ALA A 118 14.25 7.45 -3.17
C ALA A 118 14.78 6.05 -2.80
N VAL A 119 15.87 5.61 -3.42
CA VAL A 119 16.51 4.32 -3.11
C VAL A 119 17.04 4.33 -1.68
N LEU A 120 17.81 5.37 -1.28
CA LEU A 120 18.34 5.48 0.07
C LEU A 120 17.25 5.58 1.13
N SER A 121 16.16 6.30 0.85
CA SER A 121 14.99 6.36 1.75
C SER A 121 14.32 4.99 1.89
N ALA A 122 14.18 4.24 0.80
CA ALA A 122 13.59 2.90 0.87
C ALA A 122 14.48 1.94 1.67
N LEU A 123 15.80 1.96 1.45
CA LEU A 123 16.76 1.16 2.22
C LEU A 123 16.77 1.56 3.71
N ALA A 124 16.79 2.85 4.01
CA ALA A 124 16.69 3.35 5.39
C ALA A 124 15.36 2.93 6.03
N GLY A 125 14.26 2.94 5.27
CA GLY A 125 12.96 2.43 5.72
C GLY A 125 12.99 0.95 6.11
N ILE A 126 13.64 0.10 5.30
CA ILE A 126 13.84 -1.32 5.61
C ILE A 126 14.62 -1.48 6.92
N VAL A 127 15.75 -0.78 7.06
CA VAL A 127 16.58 -0.83 8.28
C VAL A 127 15.79 -0.32 9.49
N GLY A 128 15.08 0.78 9.36
CA GLY A 128 14.27 1.35 10.44
C GLY A 128 13.17 0.40 10.90
N VAL A 129 12.44 -0.24 9.97
CA VAL A 129 11.42 -1.24 10.30
C VAL A 129 12.05 -2.48 10.92
N ALA A 130 13.22 -2.92 10.44
CA ALA A 130 13.95 -4.03 11.04
C ALA A 130 14.31 -3.74 12.50
N LEU A 131 14.89 -2.58 12.82
CA LEU A 131 15.23 -2.19 14.18
C LEU A 131 13.99 -2.00 15.07
N LEU A 132 12.86 -1.59 14.48
CA LEU A 132 11.61 -1.38 15.20
C LEU A 132 10.95 -2.69 15.62
N LEU A 133 11.09 -3.76 14.83
CA LEU A 133 10.26 -4.96 14.94
C LEU A 133 11.04 -6.27 15.15
N LEU A 134 12.33 -6.35 14.78
CA LEU A 134 13.11 -7.57 14.96
C LEU A 134 13.55 -7.72 16.41
N GLY A 135 13.22 -8.87 16.99
CA GLY A 135 13.69 -9.30 18.31
C GLY A 135 14.81 -10.37 18.24
N PRO A 136 15.39 -10.75 19.39
CA PRO A 136 16.43 -11.75 19.46
C PRO A 136 16.04 -13.14 18.91
N ASP A 137 14.74 -13.47 18.99
CA ASP A 137 14.17 -14.76 18.57
C ASP A 137 13.68 -14.77 17.12
N ALA A 138 14.18 -13.87 16.27
CA ALA A 138 13.80 -13.78 14.87
C ALA A 138 14.22 -15.06 14.12
N ARG A 139 13.27 -15.98 13.89
CA ARG A 139 13.46 -17.20 13.09
C ARG A 139 13.03 -16.95 11.66
N LEU A 140 13.82 -17.46 10.70
CA LEU A 140 13.55 -17.33 9.27
C LEU A 140 12.98 -18.65 8.73
N ASP A 141 11.69 -18.65 8.39
CA ASP A 141 11.09 -19.70 7.55
C ASP A 141 11.13 -19.22 6.09
N TRP A 142 11.76 -19.97 5.21
CA TRP A 142 11.98 -19.57 3.83
C TRP A 142 10.67 -19.45 3.03
N ILE A 143 9.64 -20.26 3.34
CA ILE A 143 8.31 -20.16 2.71
C ILE A 143 7.64 -18.84 3.13
N GLY A 144 7.75 -18.49 4.43
CA GLY A 144 7.27 -17.23 4.95
C GLY A 144 7.96 -16.02 4.30
N VAL A 145 9.29 -16.09 4.13
CA VAL A 145 10.05 -15.01 3.45
C VAL A 145 9.64 -14.90 1.98
N LEU A 146 9.53 -16.00 1.24
CA LEU A 146 9.07 -15.97 -0.16
C LEU A 146 7.63 -15.43 -0.30
N ALA A 147 6.75 -15.82 0.61
CA ALA A 147 5.38 -15.29 0.65
C ALA A 147 5.38 -13.79 0.93
N GLY A 148 6.16 -13.31 1.91
CA GLY A 148 6.30 -11.88 2.20
C GLY A 148 6.84 -11.08 1.01
N LEU A 149 7.89 -11.56 0.35
CA LEU A 149 8.43 -10.94 -0.86
C LEU A 149 7.44 -10.97 -2.02
N GLY A 150 6.74 -12.10 -2.21
CA GLY A 150 5.68 -12.24 -3.21
C GLY A 150 4.52 -11.25 -2.96
N GLY A 151 4.12 -11.08 -1.70
CA GLY A 151 3.14 -10.08 -1.29
C GLY A 151 3.62 -8.65 -1.58
N ALA A 152 4.86 -8.31 -1.20
CA ALA A 152 5.46 -7.02 -1.49
C ALA A 152 5.53 -6.73 -3.00
N LEU A 153 5.91 -7.73 -3.80
CA LEU A 153 5.93 -7.64 -5.26
C LEU A 153 4.51 -7.46 -5.83
N SER A 154 3.54 -8.25 -5.37
CA SER A 154 2.14 -8.15 -5.79
C SER A 154 1.60 -6.74 -5.57
N MET A 155 1.75 -6.20 -4.36
CA MET A 155 1.30 -4.86 -4.03
C MET A 155 2.08 -3.79 -4.81
N ALA A 156 3.39 -3.96 -5.02
CA ALA A 156 4.20 -3.02 -5.80
C ALA A 156 3.72 -2.94 -7.26
N VAL A 157 3.48 -4.08 -7.90
CA VAL A 157 2.92 -4.16 -9.26
C VAL A 157 1.52 -3.54 -9.29
N GLY A 158 0.67 -3.87 -8.31
CA GLY A 158 -0.69 -3.34 -8.17
C GLY A 158 -0.70 -1.81 -8.07
N VAL A 159 0.16 -1.23 -7.24
CA VAL A 159 0.32 0.24 -7.07
C VAL A 159 0.74 0.90 -8.38
N VAL A 160 1.75 0.35 -9.06
CA VAL A 160 2.24 0.92 -10.33
C VAL A 160 1.20 0.80 -11.43
N LEU A 161 0.51 -0.34 -11.55
CA LEU A 161 -0.57 -0.52 -12.52
C LEU A 161 -1.80 0.33 -12.20
N THR A 162 -2.16 0.53 -10.95
CA THR A 162 -3.23 1.46 -10.54
C THR A 162 -2.94 2.88 -11.02
N ARG A 163 -1.67 3.31 -10.96
CA ARG A 163 -1.25 4.59 -11.50
C ARG A 163 -1.28 4.62 -13.03
N LYS A 164 -0.81 3.55 -13.68
CA LYS A 164 -0.71 3.44 -15.15
C LYS A 164 -2.07 3.33 -15.82
N TRP A 165 -2.99 2.56 -15.25
CA TRP A 165 -4.30 2.25 -15.82
C TRP A 165 -5.42 3.13 -15.29
N ARG A 166 -5.11 4.29 -14.78
CA ARG A 166 -6.10 5.18 -14.22
C ARG A 166 -7.19 5.52 -15.25
N PRO A 167 -8.49 5.16 -14.99
CA PRO A 167 -9.61 5.53 -15.87
C PRO A 167 -9.98 7.01 -15.66
N ASP A 168 -10.72 7.55 -16.62
CA ASP A 168 -11.31 8.88 -16.51
C ASP A 168 -12.64 8.84 -15.75
N VAL A 169 -12.55 8.47 -14.47
CA VAL A 169 -13.67 8.44 -13.52
C VAL A 169 -13.22 9.01 -12.18
N PRO A 170 -14.17 9.42 -11.30
CA PRO A 170 -13.83 9.83 -9.94
C PRO A 170 -13.02 8.76 -9.20
N LEU A 171 -12.03 9.17 -8.41
CA LEU A 171 -11.16 8.24 -7.68
C LEU A 171 -11.93 7.31 -6.73
N VAL A 172 -13.02 7.81 -6.13
CA VAL A 172 -13.89 6.99 -5.28
C VAL A 172 -14.51 5.85 -6.08
N THR A 173 -14.95 6.11 -7.31
CA THR A 173 -15.48 5.09 -8.23
C THR A 173 -14.43 4.04 -8.56
N PHE A 174 -13.22 4.47 -8.90
CA PHE A 174 -12.12 3.54 -9.20
C PHE A 174 -11.71 2.71 -7.98
N THR A 175 -11.74 3.31 -6.78
CA THR A 175 -11.50 2.60 -5.52
C THR A 175 -12.59 1.56 -5.24
N ALA A 176 -13.86 1.94 -5.42
CA ALA A 176 -15.00 1.05 -5.26
C ALA A 176 -14.88 -0.20 -6.15
N TRP A 177 -14.53 -0.01 -7.42
CA TRP A 177 -14.35 -1.10 -8.37
C TRP A 177 -13.22 -2.06 -7.95
N GLN A 178 -12.06 -1.53 -7.54
CA GLN A 178 -10.92 -2.35 -7.14
C GLN A 178 -11.18 -3.11 -5.84
N LEU A 179 -11.76 -2.46 -4.82
CA LEU A 179 -12.09 -3.10 -3.55
C LEU A 179 -13.13 -4.21 -3.75
N THR A 180 -14.17 -3.95 -4.55
CA THR A 180 -15.19 -4.96 -4.86
C THR A 180 -14.58 -6.14 -5.60
N ALA A 181 -13.77 -5.90 -6.63
CA ALA A 181 -13.09 -6.97 -7.38
C ALA A 181 -12.17 -7.79 -6.46
N GLY A 182 -11.38 -7.13 -5.61
CA GLY A 182 -10.51 -7.79 -4.63
C GLY A 182 -11.30 -8.62 -3.62
N GLY A 183 -12.38 -8.07 -3.09
CA GLY A 183 -13.28 -8.77 -2.16
C GLY A 183 -13.92 -10.00 -2.80
N LEU A 184 -14.42 -9.89 -4.02
CA LEU A 184 -15.00 -11.04 -4.76
C LEU A 184 -13.96 -12.14 -4.99
N LEU A 185 -12.73 -11.79 -5.35
CA LEU A 185 -11.64 -12.75 -5.51
C LEU A 185 -11.22 -13.41 -4.19
N MET A 186 -11.42 -12.74 -3.05
CA MET A 186 -11.16 -13.30 -1.73
C MET A 186 -12.24 -14.30 -1.27
N MET A 187 -13.46 -14.28 -1.82
CA MET A 187 -14.54 -15.17 -1.41
C MET A 187 -14.15 -16.65 -1.44
N PRO A 188 -13.65 -17.22 -2.57
CA PRO A 188 -13.25 -18.63 -2.60
C PRO A 188 -12.12 -18.92 -1.63
N VAL A 189 -11.16 -18.00 -1.43
CA VAL A 189 -10.04 -18.18 -0.49
C VAL A 189 -10.56 -18.25 0.95
N ALA A 190 -11.45 -17.33 1.34
CA ALA A 190 -12.04 -17.32 2.67
C ALA A 190 -12.91 -18.57 2.94
N TRP A 191 -13.68 -19.00 1.95
CA TRP A 191 -14.52 -20.20 2.05
C TRP A 191 -13.69 -21.46 2.25
N LEU A 192 -12.61 -21.63 1.50
CA LEU A 192 -11.72 -22.81 1.61
C LEU A 192 -10.88 -22.79 2.90
N ALA A 193 -10.51 -21.62 3.40
CA ALA A 193 -9.67 -21.47 4.58
C ALA A 193 -10.45 -21.52 5.90
N ALA A 194 -11.76 -21.31 5.89
CA ALA A 194 -12.61 -21.32 7.07
C ALA A 194 -14.02 -21.80 6.69
N PRO A 195 -14.25 -23.12 6.55
CA PRO A 195 -15.56 -23.67 6.24
C PRO A 195 -16.58 -23.40 7.36
N ASP A 196 -16.12 -23.35 8.61
CA ASP A 196 -16.95 -23.05 9.78
C ASP A 196 -16.74 -21.58 10.18
N TRP A 197 -17.74 -20.74 9.90
CA TRP A 197 -17.71 -19.34 10.28
C TRP A 197 -18.10 -19.19 11.75
N PRO A 198 -17.23 -18.68 12.62
CA PRO A 198 -17.58 -18.43 14.02
C PRO A 198 -18.69 -17.39 14.11
N GLY A 199 -19.59 -17.54 15.09
CA GLY A 199 -20.61 -16.54 15.38
C GLY A 199 -20.01 -15.15 15.66
N LEU A 200 -20.62 -14.10 15.13
CA LEU A 200 -20.16 -12.72 15.30
C LEU A 200 -20.86 -12.07 16.50
N SER A 201 -20.10 -11.71 17.53
CA SER A 201 -20.55 -10.87 18.61
C SER A 201 -20.70 -9.40 18.16
N LEU A 202 -21.38 -8.57 18.95
CA LEU A 202 -21.49 -7.13 18.66
C LEU A 202 -20.11 -6.45 18.61
N ILE A 203 -19.17 -6.88 19.46
CA ILE A 203 -17.79 -6.38 19.47
C ILE A 203 -17.06 -6.77 18.17
N ASN A 204 -17.23 -8.01 17.70
CA ASN A 204 -16.66 -8.45 16.44
C ASN A 204 -17.22 -7.63 15.27
N LEU A 205 -18.53 -7.36 15.26
CA LEU A 205 -19.17 -6.53 14.23
C LEU A 205 -18.62 -5.09 14.24
N ALA A 206 -18.43 -4.50 15.42
CA ALA A 206 -17.83 -3.17 15.55
C ALA A 206 -16.37 -3.15 15.05
N ALA A 207 -15.58 -4.18 15.38
CA ALA A 207 -14.21 -4.34 14.90
C ALA A 207 -14.16 -4.49 13.39
N LEU A 208 -15.03 -5.32 12.80
CA LEU A 208 -15.15 -5.51 11.35
C LEU A 208 -15.63 -4.23 10.66
N ALA A 209 -16.57 -3.49 11.26
CA ALA A 209 -16.99 -2.18 10.74
C ALA A 209 -15.84 -1.19 10.72
N TRP A 210 -15.03 -1.11 11.79
CA TRP A 210 -13.80 -0.30 11.79
C TRP A 210 -12.84 -0.70 10.68
N LEU A 211 -12.53 -2.00 10.57
CA LEU A 211 -11.62 -2.51 9.54
C LEU A 211 -12.13 -2.27 8.12
N SER A 212 -13.44 -2.39 7.88
CA SER A 212 -14.06 -2.21 6.58
C SER A 212 -14.25 -0.74 6.22
N LEU A 213 -14.93 0.05 7.05
CA LEU A 213 -15.31 1.43 6.72
C LEU A 213 -14.12 2.38 6.82
N ILE A 214 -13.37 2.31 7.92
CA ILE A 214 -12.25 3.19 8.17
C ILE A 214 -10.98 2.60 7.55
N GLY A 215 -10.59 1.38 7.94
CA GLY A 215 -9.40 0.70 7.46
C GLY A 215 -9.47 0.20 6.00
N GLY A 216 -10.66 0.13 5.42
CA GLY A 216 -10.93 -0.23 4.03
C GLY A 216 -11.37 0.97 3.20
N ALA A 217 -12.64 1.35 3.25
CA ALA A 217 -13.21 2.35 2.35
C ALA A 217 -12.49 3.70 2.42
N LEU A 218 -12.39 4.32 3.59
CA LEU A 218 -11.77 5.63 3.77
C LEU A 218 -10.28 5.60 3.39
N THR A 219 -9.53 4.66 3.94
CA THR A 219 -8.07 4.63 3.73
C THR A 219 -7.69 4.36 2.28
N TYR A 220 -8.38 3.47 1.57
CA TYR A 220 -8.06 3.22 0.17
C TYR A 220 -8.48 4.36 -0.76
N VAL A 221 -9.55 5.11 -0.43
CA VAL A 221 -9.86 6.37 -1.13
C VAL A 221 -8.72 7.38 -0.96
N LEU A 222 -8.20 7.55 0.27
CA LEU A 222 -7.07 8.45 0.53
C LEU A 222 -5.78 7.97 -0.14
N TRP A 223 -5.50 6.67 -0.07
CA TRP A 223 -4.32 6.05 -0.66
C TRP A 223 -4.29 6.19 -2.18
N PHE A 224 -5.37 5.80 -2.86
CA PHE A 224 -5.44 5.91 -4.31
C PHE A 224 -5.53 7.36 -4.79
N ARG A 225 -6.11 8.26 -3.96
CA ARG A 225 -6.03 9.70 -4.20
C ARG A 225 -4.56 10.17 -4.16
N GLY A 226 -3.81 9.74 -3.16
CA GLY A 226 -2.37 10.00 -3.07
C GLY A 226 -1.63 9.48 -4.31
N LEU A 227 -1.86 8.22 -4.67
CA LEU A 227 -1.25 7.58 -5.82
C LEU A 227 -1.56 8.27 -7.16
N ALA A 228 -2.72 8.93 -7.26
CA ALA A 228 -3.08 9.72 -8.43
C ALA A 228 -2.33 11.06 -8.54
N ARG A 229 -1.79 11.61 -7.44
CA ARG A 229 -1.23 12.96 -7.32
C ARG A 229 0.26 13.00 -6.98
N ILE A 230 0.74 11.99 -6.28
CA ILE A 230 2.13 11.85 -5.81
C ILE A 230 2.78 10.71 -6.59
N GLU A 231 4.10 10.72 -6.71
CA GLU A 231 4.83 9.61 -7.34
C GLU A 231 4.63 8.30 -6.57
N PRO A 232 4.44 7.16 -7.27
CA PRO A 232 4.19 5.87 -6.64
C PRO A 232 5.26 5.46 -5.60
N ALA A 233 6.53 5.76 -5.88
CA ALA A 233 7.64 5.50 -4.96
C ALA A 233 7.48 6.27 -3.63
N ALA A 234 7.10 7.55 -3.68
CA ALA A 234 6.86 8.36 -2.49
C ALA A 234 5.62 7.92 -1.73
N VAL A 235 4.54 7.53 -2.43
CA VAL A 235 3.33 6.96 -1.78
C VAL A 235 3.66 5.65 -1.10
N SER A 236 4.37 4.73 -1.77
CA SER A 236 4.73 3.42 -1.20
C SER A 236 5.59 3.56 0.06
N LEU A 237 6.48 4.56 0.10
CA LEU A 237 7.30 4.83 1.27
C LEU A 237 6.48 5.28 2.48
N LEU A 238 5.33 5.95 2.28
CA LEU A 238 4.42 6.24 3.38
C LEU A 238 3.86 4.97 4.03
N GLY A 239 3.79 3.86 3.30
CA GLY A 239 3.32 2.57 3.82
C GLY A 239 4.07 2.08 5.05
N ILE A 240 5.36 2.42 5.19
CA ILE A 240 6.17 2.05 6.36
C ILE A 240 5.75 2.76 7.66
N LEU A 241 4.84 3.73 7.59
CA LEU A 241 4.20 4.31 8.79
C LEU A 241 3.26 3.31 9.48
N SER A 242 2.75 2.30 8.76
CA SER A 242 1.85 1.31 9.34
C SER A 242 2.50 0.48 10.48
N PRO A 243 3.67 -0.16 10.29
CA PRO A 243 4.36 -0.83 11.39
C PRO A 243 4.77 0.13 12.52
N LEU A 244 5.15 1.37 12.21
CA LEU A 244 5.44 2.38 13.23
C LEU A 244 4.19 2.67 14.10
N THR A 245 3.05 2.89 13.47
CA THR A 245 1.80 3.14 14.20
C THR A 245 1.36 1.92 15.02
N ALA A 246 1.58 0.69 14.50
CA ALA A 246 1.27 -0.53 15.24
C ALA A 246 2.08 -0.61 16.56
N VAL A 247 3.38 -0.30 16.51
CA VAL A 247 4.23 -0.27 17.71
C VAL A 247 3.82 0.84 18.68
N ILE A 248 3.50 2.03 18.19
CA ILE A 248 3.03 3.13 19.04
C ILE A 248 1.72 2.74 19.74
N LEU A 249 0.78 2.10 19.03
CA LEU A 249 -0.48 1.65 19.62
C LEU A 249 -0.27 0.51 20.61
N GLY A 250 0.65 -0.42 20.36
CA GLY A 250 1.05 -1.47 21.32
C GLY A 250 1.56 -0.85 22.62
N TRP A 251 2.43 0.16 22.52
CA TRP A 251 2.94 0.89 23.67
C TRP A 251 1.83 1.64 24.43
N LEU A 252 1.00 2.42 23.75
CA LEU A 252 -0.01 3.28 24.38
C LEU A 252 -1.22 2.50 24.90
N ALA A 253 -1.69 1.49 24.18
CA ALA A 253 -2.95 0.80 24.48
C ALA A 253 -2.76 -0.56 25.17
N LEU A 254 -1.63 -1.25 24.96
CA LEU A 254 -1.33 -2.55 25.55
C LEU A 254 -0.27 -2.48 26.67
N GLY A 255 0.30 -1.30 26.93
CA GLY A 255 1.33 -1.12 27.95
C GLY A 255 2.66 -1.78 27.61
N GLU A 256 2.92 -2.08 26.32
CA GLU A 256 4.20 -2.64 25.86
C GLU A 256 5.34 -1.64 26.11
N SER A 257 6.52 -2.12 26.49
CA SER A 257 7.70 -1.27 26.66
C SER A 257 8.42 -1.07 25.35
N LEU A 258 8.86 0.15 25.05
CA LEU A 258 9.72 0.46 23.92
C LEU A 258 11.19 0.37 24.31
N SER A 259 11.95 -0.49 23.64
CA SER A 259 13.40 -0.53 23.80
C SER A 259 14.09 0.67 23.13
N PRO A 260 15.30 1.05 23.55
CA PRO A 260 16.08 2.11 22.85
C PRO A 260 16.31 1.81 21.37
N VAL A 261 16.47 0.53 21.00
CA VAL A 261 16.64 0.08 19.60
C VAL A 261 15.38 0.34 18.79
N GLN A 262 14.22 0.06 19.35
CA GLN A 262 12.92 0.36 18.72
C GLN A 262 12.70 1.87 18.56
N GLY A 263 13.11 2.67 19.55
CA GLY A 263 13.11 4.13 19.46
C GLY A 263 13.99 4.64 18.29
N LEU A 264 15.19 4.09 18.14
CA LEU A 264 16.07 4.40 17.01
C LEU A 264 15.42 4.00 15.68
N GLY A 265 14.83 2.81 15.61
CA GLY A 265 14.07 2.34 14.43
C GLY A 265 12.95 3.31 14.03
N ALA A 266 12.18 3.81 15.01
CA ALA A 266 11.13 4.80 14.79
C ALA A 266 11.66 6.10 14.18
N ILE A 267 12.78 6.62 14.71
CA ILE A 267 13.42 7.83 14.19
C ILE A 267 13.90 7.62 12.75
N ILE A 268 14.50 6.47 12.44
CA ILE A 268 14.97 6.14 11.09
C ILE A 268 13.77 6.05 10.12
N VAL A 269 12.65 5.40 10.51
CA VAL A 269 11.43 5.33 9.71
C VAL A 269 10.90 6.73 9.38
N LEU A 270 10.78 7.60 10.38
CA LEU A 270 10.30 8.98 10.17
C LEU A 270 11.24 9.77 9.27
N GLY A 271 12.56 9.64 9.47
CA GLY A 271 13.59 10.26 8.63
C GLY A 271 13.52 9.79 7.18
N ALA A 272 13.36 8.47 6.97
CA ALA A 272 13.22 7.87 5.65
C ALA A 272 11.98 8.40 4.92
N VAL A 273 10.83 8.44 5.59
CA VAL A 273 9.59 9.01 5.04
C VAL A 273 9.81 10.48 4.66
N TRP A 274 10.38 11.27 5.56
CA TRP A 274 10.59 12.70 5.32
C TRP A 274 11.54 12.97 4.13
N ILE A 275 12.67 12.26 4.05
CA ILE A 275 13.64 12.40 2.94
C ILE A 275 13.00 11.97 1.63
N GLY A 276 12.27 10.84 1.62
CA GLY A 276 11.62 10.30 0.42
C GLY A 276 10.48 11.19 -0.12
N GLN A 277 9.89 12.06 0.72
CA GLN A 277 8.86 13.01 0.29
C GLN A 277 9.44 14.31 -0.31
N ARG A 278 10.76 14.53 -0.23
CA ARG A 278 11.35 15.75 -0.79
C ARG A 278 11.11 15.84 -2.30
N PRO A 279 10.70 17.02 -2.82
CA PRO A 279 10.56 17.21 -4.24
C PRO A 279 11.90 16.98 -4.93
N SER A 280 11.89 16.38 -6.10
CA SER A 280 13.05 16.45 -6.98
C SER A 280 13.31 17.91 -7.30
N GLY A 281 14.52 18.38 -7.11
CA GLY A 281 15.00 19.58 -7.82
C GLY A 281 14.62 19.39 -9.30
N ALA A 282 14.12 20.45 -9.94
CA ALA A 282 13.73 20.41 -11.33
C ALA A 282 14.78 19.67 -12.16
N PRO A 283 14.42 18.74 -13.03
CA PRO A 283 15.39 18.09 -13.89
C PRO A 283 16.09 19.20 -14.66
N ARG A 284 17.43 19.30 -14.52
CA ARG A 284 18.25 20.07 -15.43
C ARG A 284 17.92 19.53 -16.81
N ARG A 285 16.99 20.19 -17.50
CA ARG A 285 16.73 19.88 -18.92
C ARG A 285 18.06 20.10 -19.61
N LEU A 286 18.78 19.02 -19.94
CA LEU A 286 19.78 19.06 -20.97
C LEU A 286 19.00 19.50 -22.21
N ARG A 287 19.09 20.79 -22.52
CA ARG A 287 18.65 21.35 -23.80
C ARG A 287 19.56 20.71 -24.83
N PHE A 288 19.14 19.59 -25.38
CA PHE A 288 19.65 19.17 -26.67
C PHE A 288 19.30 20.31 -27.61
N ALA A 289 20.33 20.98 -28.12
CA ALA A 289 20.22 22.04 -29.10
C ALA A 289 19.38 21.49 -30.26
N GLN A 290 18.18 22.01 -30.43
CA GLN A 290 17.43 21.75 -31.69
C GLN A 290 18.28 22.28 -32.83
N PRO A 291 18.56 21.48 -33.86
CA PRO A 291 19.22 22.00 -35.05
C PRO A 291 18.33 23.10 -35.62
N ARG A 292 18.87 24.30 -35.70
CA ARG A 292 18.23 25.42 -36.39
C ARG A 292 17.98 24.98 -37.82
N CYS A 293 16.74 24.65 -38.16
CA CYS A 293 16.31 24.49 -39.53
C CYS A 293 16.46 25.85 -40.23
N GLY A 294 17.46 25.94 -41.09
CA GLY A 294 17.78 27.15 -41.82
C GLY A 294 16.61 27.56 -42.70
N ALA A 295 16.04 28.72 -42.43
CA ALA A 295 15.14 29.42 -43.35
C ALA A 295 15.95 29.80 -44.63
N LYS A 296 15.83 29.03 -45.70
CA LYS A 296 16.22 29.47 -47.02
C LYS A 296 15.17 30.47 -47.49
N ALA A 297 15.57 31.72 -47.55
CA ALA A 297 14.89 32.76 -48.28
C ALA A 297 14.80 32.36 -49.76
N ALA A 298 13.61 32.18 -50.27
CA ALA A 298 13.33 32.13 -51.70
C ALA A 298 12.95 33.54 -52.15
N THR A 299 13.94 34.25 -52.69
CA THR A 299 13.73 35.36 -53.59
C THR A 299 13.34 34.78 -54.94
N THR A 300 12.15 35.05 -55.46
CA THR A 300 11.85 35.00 -56.87
C THR A 300 11.21 36.30 -57.28
N ARG A 301 11.95 36.97 -58.17
CA ARG A 301 11.51 38.05 -59.06
C ARG A 301 10.46 37.49 -60.05
N SER A 302 9.53 38.27 -60.34
CA SER A 302 9.03 38.83 -61.63
C SER A 302 7.55 39.17 -61.48
#